data_b614d2ff90fdb88fc7c933ec36f58a0f
#
_entry.id   b614d2ff90fdb88fc7c933ec36f58a0f
#
_cell.length_a   1.000
_cell.length_b   1.000
_cell.length_c   1.000
_cell.angle_alpha   90.00
_cell.angle_beta   90.00
_cell.angle_gamma   90.00
#
_symmetry.space_group_name_H-M   'P 1'
#
loop_
_entity.id
_entity.type
_entity.pdbx_description
1 polymer ?
#
loop_
_entity_poly.entity_id
_entity_poly.type
_entity_poly.pdbx_seq_one_letter_code
_entity_poly.pdbx_strand_id
1 'polypeptide(L)'
;MPFKNRLISSLAAAAASMGFAALSTSAMADQLADIKAKGSLVCGVLGTSKPFSFPNPQTREIQGYDVDFCSAVAKSLGVKLEIKPISVAARIPELTQKRIDVIAANLGGTAERAQQIAYSDAYYVALQKVAVKRGAFARSTDLAGKRVSATKGSTSEIAIRAFLPTATPVTFQDPPPAFLALQQGKVDGFVVTEMVLVQLKAQSEADHPIDILEPPLAEEFWGIGMRKEETALIGHVNKTLRQMEASGEAARIFDKWMGAGTDFKMKRGFVVKPIQG
;
A
#
# COMPACT_ATOMS: atom_id res chain seq x y z
N MET A 1 -22.49 -42.21 -89.14
CA MET A 1 -23.68 -42.34 -88.32
C MET A 1 -23.51 -41.51 -87.08
N PRO A 2 -24.53 -40.83 -86.64
CA PRO A 2 -24.42 -39.57 -85.95
C PRO A 2 -24.56 -39.71 -84.41
N PHE A 3 -23.99 -38.78 -83.67
CA PHE A 3 -24.53 -38.56 -82.37
C PHE A 3 -24.52 -37.10 -81.93
N LYS A 4 -25.67 -36.72 -81.48
CA LYS A 4 -26.15 -35.39 -81.17
C LYS A 4 -25.55 -34.80 -79.83
N ASN A 5 -25.28 -33.55 -79.96
CA ASN A 5 -25.06 -32.61 -78.80
C ASN A 5 -26.25 -32.61 -77.84
N ARG A 6 -25.96 -32.56 -76.56
CA ARG A 6 -26.79 -31.88 -75.56
C ARG A 6 -25.94 -31.08 -74.58
N LEU A 7 -26.00 -29.78 -74.73
CA LEU A 7 -25.62 -28.84 -73.73
C LEU A 7 -26.57 -28.92 -72.52
N ILE A 8 -26.04 -29.04 -71.35
CA ILE A 8 -26.78 -28.82 -70.11
C ILE A 8 -26.08 -27.71 -69.41
N SER A 9 -26.76 -26.56 -69.28
CA SER A 9 -26.38 -25.37 -68.54
C SER A 9 -26.49 -25.66 -67.07
N SER A 10 -25.39 -25.57 -66.34
CA SER A 10 -25.39 -25.64 -64.91
C SER A 10 -25.26 -24.23 -64.33
N LEU A 11 -26.34 -23.71 -63.75
CA LEU A 11 -26.31 -22.49 -62.92
C LEU A 11 -25.45 -22.75 -61.67
N ALA A 12 -24.36 -22.01 -61.59
CA ALA A 12 -23.58 -21.93 -60.35
C ALA A 12 -24.27 -20.95 -59.38
N ALA A 13 -24.86 -21.48 -58.32
CA ALA A 13 -25.32 -20.69 -57.18
C ALA A 13 -24.12 -20.30 -56.33
N ALA A 14 -23.73 -19.03 -56.38
CA ALA A 14 -22.75 -18.45 -55.48
C ALA A 14 -23.41 -18.24 -54.12
N ALA A 15 -23.14 -19.13 -53.17
CA ALA A 15 -23.49 -18.95 -51.76
C ALA A 15 -22.51 -17.96 -51.17
N ALA A 16 -22.94 -16.70 -50.95
CA ALA A 16 -22.23 -15.70 -50.19
C ALA A 16 -22.26 -16.07 -48.71
N SER A 17 -21.21 -16.72 -48.21
CA SER A 17 -20.97 -16.92 -46.79
C SER A 17 -20.49 -15.59 -46.19
N MET A 18 -21.43 -14.78 -45.67
CA MET A 18 -21.12 -13.67 -44.78
C MET A 18 -20.52 -14.25 -43.49
N GLY A 19 -19.20 -14.26 -43.41
CA GLY A 19 -18.46 -14.53 -42.21
C GLY A 19 -18.74 -13.40 -41.20
N PHE A 20 -19.56 -13.70 -40.20
CA PHE A 20 -19.72 -12.87 -39.02
C PHE A 20 -18.38 -12.95 -38.25
N ALA A 21 -17.46 -12.02 -38.53
CA ALA A 21 -16.30 -11.78 -37.69
C ALA A 21 -16.84 -11.25 -36.35
N ALA A 22 -17.10 -12.17 -35.41
CA ALA A 22 -17.32 -11.81 -34.03
C ALA A 22 -16.02 -11.11 -33.53
N LEU A 23 -16.03 -9.79 -33.53
CA LEU A 23 -15.07 -8.98 -32.79
C LEU A 23 -15.24 -9.41 -31.34
N SER A 24 -14.41 -10.35 -30.89
CA SER A 24 -14.20 -10.63 -29.49
C SER A 24 -13.56 -9.37 -28.90
N THR A 25 -14.40 -8.40 -28.51
CA THR A 25 -13.96 -7.38 -27.56
C THR A 25 -13.54 -8.16 -26.32
N SER A 26 -12.24 -8.33 -26.14
CA SER A 26 -11.69 -8.76 -24.86
C SER A 26 -12.28 -7.79 -23.83
N ALA A 27 -13.33 -8.23 -23.13
CA ALA A 27 -13.84 -7.50 -21.97
C ALA A 27 -12.64 -7.40 -21.02
N MET A 28 -11.99 -6.24 -20.99
CA MET A 28 -11.04 -5.92 -19.97
C MET A 28 -11.80 -6.16 -18.67
N ALA A 29 -11.33 -7.13 -17.88
CA ALA A 29 -11.97 -7.45 -16.61
C ALA A 29 -12.00 -6.15 -15.79
N ASP A 30 -13.18 -5.58 -15.63
CA ASP A 30 -13.38 -4.38 -14.82
C ASP A 30 -13.50 -4.81 -13.37
N GLN A 31 -12.38 -4.74 -12.65
CA GLN A 31 -12.33 -5.10 -11.24
C GLN A 31 -13.38 -4.35 -10.41
N LEU A 32 -13.71 -3.13 -10.78
CA LEU A 32 -14.76 -2.35 -10.11
C LEU A 32 -16.12 -3.03 -10.24
N ALA A 33 -16.43 -3.56 -11.43
CA ALA A 33 -17.65 -4.35 -11.65
C ALA A 33 -17.62 -5.67 -10.87
N ASP A 34 -16.48 -6.37 -10.88
CA ASP A 34 -16.28 -7.62 -10.14
C ASP A 34 -16.47 -7.44 -8.63
N ILE A 35 -15.89 -6.38 -8.04
CA ILE A 35 -16.04 -6.04 -6.62
C ILE A 35 -17.52 -5.79 -6.28
N LYS A 36 -18.22 -5.04 -7.12
CA LYS A 36 -19.65 -4.76 -6.93
C LYS A 36 -20.51 -6.02 -7.07
N ALA A 37 -20.23 -6.86 -8.04
CA ALA A 37 -20.94 -8.13 -8.25
C ALA A 37 -20.70 -9.12 -7.10
N LYS A 38 -19.45 -9.21 -6.59
CA LYS A 38 -19.09 -10.03 -5.43
C LYS A 38 -19.68 -9.48 -4.12
N GLY A 39 -19.95 -8.17 -4.06
CA GLY A 39 -20.48 -7.48 -2.88
C GLY A 39 -19.45 -7.27 -1.76
N SER A 40 -18.15 -7.42 -2.05
CA SER A 40 -17.07 -7.19 -1.07
C SER A 40 -15.82 -6.63 -1.71
N LEU A 41 -15.09 -5.78 -0.94
CA LEU A 41 -13.76 -5.26 -1.24
C LEU A 41 -12.76 -5.90 -0.29
N VAL A 42 -11.78 -6.63 -0.83
CA VAL A 42 -10.68 -7.23 -0.03
C VAL A 42 -9.52 -6.23 0.04
N CYS A 43 -9.29 -5.69 1.23
CA CYS A 43 -8.21 -4.74 1.49
C CYS A 43 -7.05 -5.42 2.24
N GLY A 44 -5.85 -5.41 1.63
CA GLY A 44 -4.61 -5.84 2.27
C GLY A 44 -4.07 -4.78 3.22
N VAL A 45 -3.83 -5.14 4.48
CA VAL A 45 -3.28 -4.28 5.54
C VAL A 45 -2.15 -5.00 6.27
N LEU A 46 -1.26 -4.28 6.99
CA LEU A 46 -0.16 -4.95 7.71
C LEU A 46 -0.62 -5.75 8.93
N GLY A 47 -1.59 -5.25 9.69
CA GLY A 47 -2.09 -5.89 10.89
C GLY A 47 -1.17 -5.85 12.12
N THR A 48 0.05 -5.31 12.00
CA THR A 48 1.07 -5.23 13.07
C THR A 48 1.62 -3.82 13.27
N SER A 49 1.00 -2.81 12.65
CA SER A 49 1.51 -1.43 12.59
C SER A 49 0.52 -0.44 13.21
N LYS A 50 0.58 -0.23 14.53
CA LYS A 50 -0.18 0.85 15.21
C LYS A 50 0.43 2.23 14.85
N PRO A 51 -0.36 3.25 14.53
CA PRO A 51 -1.83 3.33 14.56
C PRO A 51 -2.50 2.98 13.22
N PHE A 52 -1.79 2.45 12.22
CA PHE A 52 -2.29 2.26 10.85
C PHE A 52 -3.16 1.02 10.69
N SER A 53 -2.67 -0.15 11.15
CA SER A 53 -3.44 -1.40 11.15
C SER A 53 -2.91 -2.35 12.23
N PHE A 54 -3.73 -2.67 13.21
CA PHE A 54 -3.36 -3.47 14.38
C PHE A 54 -4.59 -4.11 15.03
N PRO A 55 -4.43 -5.22 15.80
CA PRO A 55 -5.54 -5.86 16.47
C PRO A 55 -6.13 -4.96 17.56
N ASN A 56 -7.45 -4.85 17.61
CA ASN A 56 -8.13 -4.32 18.77
C ASN A 56 -7.91 -5.28 19.96
N PRO A 57 -7.47 -4.78 21.14
CA PRO A 57 -7.16 -5.66 22.27
C PRO A 57 -8.36 -6.43 22.81
N GLN A 58 -9.59 -5.92 22.66
CA GLN A 58 -10.83 -6.52 23.16
C GLN A 58 -11.48 -7.45 22.12
N THR A 59 -11.67 -6.98 20.86
CA THR A 59 -12.39 -7.73 19.82
C THR A 59 -11.47 -8.61 18.97
N ARG A 60 -10.15 -8.35 18.98
CA ARG A 60 -9.13 -8.95 18.11
C ARG A 60 -9.28 -8.63 16.63
N GLU A 61 -10.27 -7.85 16.25
CA GLU A 61 -10.44 -7.36 14.89
C GLU A 61 -9.33 -6.34 14.54
N ILE A 62 -8.89 -6.34 13.29
CA ILE A 62 -7.90 -5.38 12.83
C ILE A 62 -8.57 -4.02 12.64
N GLN A 63 -8.00 -3.00 13.25
CA GLN A 63 -8.45 -1.61 13.20
C GLN A 63 -7.27 -0.68 12.95
N GLY A 64 -7.53 0.59 12.60
CA GLY A 64 -6.49 1.59 12.41
C GLY A 64 -6.79 2.56 11.27
N TYR A 65 -5.87 3.49 11.06
CA TYR A 65 -5.97 4.54 10.05
C TYR A 65 -6.18 3.97 8.64
N ASP A 66 -5.36 2.99 8.22
CA ASP A 66 -5.47 2.33 6.92
C ASP A 66 -6.81 1.60 6.76
N VAL A 67 -7.29 0.95 7.84
CA VAL A 67 -8.56 0.23 7.86
C VAL A 67 -9.75 1.18 7.67
N ASP A 68 -9.72 2.36 8.30
CA ASP A 68 -10.78 3.35 8.14
C ASP A 68 -10.84 3.90 6.70
N PHE A 69 -9.68 4.08 6.04
CA PHE A 69 -9.64 4.46 4.62
C PHE A 69 -10.19 3.35 3.70
N CYS A 70 -9.82 2.07 3.96
CA CYS A 70 -10.44 0.94 3.24
C CYS A 70 -11.95 0.88 3.45
N SER A 71 -12.41 1.14 4.68
CA SER A 71 -13.84 1.17 5.03
C SER A 71 -14.59 2.26 4.26
N ALA A 72 -14.01 3.45 4.15
CA ALA A 72 -14.59 4.55 3.37
C ALA A 72 -14.69 4.19 1.88
N VAL A 73 -13.66 3.54 1.31
CA VAL A 73 -13.70 3.06 -0.09
C VAL A 73 -14.77 1.99 -0.27
N ALA A 74 -14.83 0.97 0.59
CA ALA A 74 -15.86 -0.08 0.51
C ALA A 74 -17.28 0.50 0.63
N LYS A 75 -17.49 1.43 1.57
CA LYS A 75 -18.75 2.16 1.75
C LYS A 75 -19.14 2.94 0.51
N SER A 76 -18.18 3.63 -0.14
CA SER A 76 -18.46 4.42 -1.35
C SER A 76 -18.82 3.54 -2.55
N LEU A 77 -18.38 2.26 -2.55
CA LEU A 77 -18.74 1.25 -3.53
C LEU A 77 -20.07 0.55 -3.23
N GLY A 78 -20.62 0.72 -2.01
CA GLY A 78 -21.81 0.00 -1.54
C GLY A 78 -21.58 -1.48 -1.26
N VAL A 79 -20.34 -1.87 -0.89
CA VAL A 79 -19.96 -3.27 -0.65
C VAL A 79 -19.41 -3.47 0.77
N LYS A 80 -19.31 -4.73 1.22
CA LYS A 80 -18.68 -5.07 2.49
C LYS A 80 -17.15 -4.94 2.41
N LEU A 81 -16.52 -4.55 3.51
CA LEU A 81 -15.07 -4.58 3.65
C LEU A 81 -14.62 -5.95 4.19
N GLU A 82 -13.64 -6.55 3.52
CA GLU A 82 -12.89 -7.71 4.00
C GLU A 82 -11.44 -7.29 4.24
N ILE A 83 -10.95 -7.44 5.47
CA ILE A 83 -9.56 -7.13 5.84
C ILE A 83 -8.71 -8.39 5.74
N LYS A 84 -7.60 -8.29 5.00
CA LYS A 84 -6.61 -9.36 4.88
C LYS A 84 -5.25 -8.87 5.40
N PRO A 85 -4.79 -9.35 6.57
CA PRO A 85 -3.44 -9.08 7.04
C PRO A 85 -2.39 -9.69 6.10
N ILE A 86 -1.38 -8.89 5.73
CA ILE A 86 -0.29 -9.29 4.85
C ILE A 86 1.05 -8.75 5.36
N SER A 87 2.15 -9.43 5.06
CA SER A 87 3.49 -8.91 5.35
C SER A 87 3.89 -7.81 4.38
N VAL A 88 4.89 -7.00 4.75
CA VAL A 88 5.41 -5.90 3.90
C VAL A 88 5.88 -6.42 2.54
N ALA A 89 6.59 -7.54 2.50
CA ALA A 89 7.08 -8.13 1.26
C ALA A 89 5.97 -8.75 0.40
N ALA A 90 4.85 -9.16 0.99
CA ALA A 90 3.74 -9.78 0.28
C ALA A 90 2.78 -8.78 -0.38
N ARG A 91 2.85 -7.48 -0.05
CA ARG A 91 1.89 -6.46 -0.52
C ARG A 91 1.66 -6.50 -2.03
N ILE A 92 2.71 -6.30 -2.81
CA ILE A 92 2.62 -6.27 -4.29
C ILE A 92 2.29 -7.65 -4.87
N PRO A 93 2.94 -8.78 -4.46
CA PRO A 93 2.54 -10.11 -4.90
C PRO A 93 1.09 -10.47 -4.63
N GLU A 94 0.53 -10.15 -3.47
CA GLU A 94 -0.89 -10.41 -3.13
C GLU A 94 -1.84 -9.64 -4.07
N LEU A 95 -1.52 -8.38 -4.40
CA LEU A 95 -2.31 -7.56 -5.30
C LEU A 95 -2.24 -8.06 -6.76
N THR A 96 -1.02 -8.29 -7.28
CA THR A 96 -0.82 -8.69 -8.67
C THR A 96 -1.36 -10.09 -8.95
N GLN A 97 -1.38 -10.98 -7.96
CA GLN A 97 -1.99 -12.30 -8.04
C GLN A 97 -3.51 -12.29 -7.74
N LYS A 98 -4.13 -11.12 -7.64
CA LYS A 98 -5.58 -10.93 -7.42
C LYS A 98 -6.12 -11.56 -6.13
N ARG A 99 -5.26 -11.75 -5.10
CA ARG A 99 -5.67 -12.26 -3.78
C ARG A 99 -6.23 -11.19 -2.86
N ILE A 100 -6.00 -9.91 -3.21
CA ILE A 100 -6.59 -8.71 -2.64
C ILE A 100 -6.96 -7.75 -3.75
N ASP A 101 -7.89 -6.85 -3.48
CA ASP A 101 -8.37 -5.86 -4.44
C ASP A 101 -7.57 -4.56 -4.37
N VAL A 102 -7.23 -4.13 -3.14
CA VAL A 102 -6.47 -2.91 -2.86
C VAL A 102 -5.48 -3.13 -1.71
N ILE A 103 -4.47 -2.27 -1.62
CA ILE A 103 -3.49 -2.25 -0.52
C ILE A 103 -3.59 -0.91 0.20
N ALA A 104 -3.91 -0.92 1.50
CA ALA A 104 -3.67 0.20 2.40
C ALA A 104 -2.83 -0.32 3.58
N ALA A 105 -1.51 -0.24 3.44
CA ALA A 105 -0.57 -0.99 4.28
C ALA A 105 0.79 -0.28 4.40
N ASN A 106 0.80 0.98 4.84
CA ASN A 106 2.00 1.81 4.91
C ASN A 106 2.77 1.78 3.57
N LEU A 107 2.06 1.99 2.45
CA LEU A 107 2.59 1.78 1.12
C LEU A 107 3.12 3.07 0.50
N GLY A 108 4.40 3.37 0.72
CA GLY A 108 5.09 4.49 0.08
C GLY A 108 5.28 4.29 -1.41
N GLY A 109 5.07 5.37 -2.18
CA GLY A 109 5.32 5.39 -3.62
C GLY A 109 6.82 5.33 -3.92
N THR A 110 7.23 4.44 -4.84
CA THR A 110 8.59 4.41 -5.40
C THR A 110 8.50 4.16 -6.91
N ALA A 111 9.49 4.65 -7.66
CA ALA A 111 9.55 4.44 -9.12
C ALA A 111 9.51 2.95 -9.48
N GLU A 112 10.18 2.08 -8.72
CA GLU A 112 10.18 0.63 -8.94
C GLU A 112 8.79 0.03 -8.75
N ARG A 113 8.10 0.38 -7.65
CA ARG A 113 6.73 -0.11 -7.38
C ARG A 113 5.73 0.43 -8.40
N ALA A 114 5.89 1.69 -8.85
CA ALA A 114 5.05 2.32 -9.86
C ALA A 114 5.14 1.62 -11.24
N GLN A 115 6.19 0.83 -11.49
CA GLN A 115 6.25 -0.05 -12.66
C GLN A 115 5.30 -1.25 -12.56
N GLN A 116 4.98 -1.69 -11.34
CA GLN A 116 4.18 -2.90 -11.08
C GLN A 116 2.73 -2.61 -10.72
N ILE A 117 2.47 -1.51 -9.99
CA ILE A 117 1.16 -1.13 -9.47
C ILE A 117 0.86 0.35 -9.72
N ALA A 118 -0.41 0.72 -9.61
CA ALA A 118 -0.85 2.10 -9.54
C ALA A 118 -1.10 2.53 -8.08
N TYR A 119 -0.98 3.83 -7.83
CA TYR A 119 -1.30 4.45 -6.56
C TYR A 119 -2.49 5.38 -6.69
N SER A 120 -3.28 5.48 -5.64
CA SER A 120 -4.23 6.58 -5.48
C SER A 120 -3.52 7.90 -5.18
N ASP A 121 -4.29 8.96 -5.05
CA ASP A 121 -3.86 10.16 -4.34
C ASP A 121 -3.30 9.77 -2.96
N ALA A 122 -2.30 10.53 -2.47
CA ALA A 122 -1.72 10.29 -1.16
C ALA A 122 -2.74 10.60 -0.07
N TYR A 123 -2.95 9.62 0.82
CA TYR A 123 -3.81 9.78 2.00
C TYR A 123 -3.01 9.97 3.30
N TYR A 124 -1.69 9.76 3.24
CA TYR A 124 -0.75 9.98 4.34
C TYR A 124 0.62 10.45 3.84
N VAL A 125 1.30 11.26 4.65
CA VAL A 125 2.71 11.66 4.44
C VAL A 125 3.52 11.16 5.62
N ALA A 126 4.55 10.38 5.34
CA ALA A 126 5.37 9.71 6.32
C ALA A 126 6.81 10.21 6.29
N LEU A 127 7.43 10.33 7.47
CA LEU A 127 8.87 10.56 7.62
C LEU A 127 9.54 9.24 7.98
N GLN A 128 10.55 8.84 7.22
CA GLN A 128 11.42 7.72 7.56
C GLN A 128 12.51 8.21 8.51
N LYS A 129 12.48 7.75 9.74
CA LYS A 129 13.45 8.16 10.78
C LYS A 129 14.18 6.96 11.38
N VAL A 130 15.25 7.26 12.10
CA VAL A 130 16.09 6.24 12.74
C VAL A 130 15.87 6.31 14.25
N ALA A 131 15.59 5.16 14.85
CA ALA A 131 15.73 4.97 16.29
C ALA A 131 17.07 4.35 16.63
N VAL A 132 17.66 4.79 17.73
CA VAL A 132 18.89 4.27 18.34
C VAL A 132 18.70 4.09 19.83
N LYS A 133 19.54 3.32 20.50
CA LYS A 133 19.57 3.33 21.98
C LYS A 133 19.86 4.74 22.48
N ARG A 134 19.22 5.15 23.56
CA ARG A 134 19.38 6.50 24.12
C ARG A 134 20.84 6.88 24.29
N GLY A 135 21.21 8.05 23.77
CA GLY A 135 22.56 8.61 23.84
C GLY A 135 23.62 7.93 22.97
N ALA A 136 23.25 6.92 22.16
CA ALA A 136 24.25 6.17 21.37
C ALA A 136 24.77 6.99 20.18
N PHE A 137 23.93 7.80 19.55
CA PHE A 137 24.26 8.63 18.39
C PHE A 137 23.48 9.94 18.44
N ALA A 138 24.05 11.01 17.88
CA ALA A 138 23.40 12.32 17.86
C ALA A 138 22.62 12.57 16.57
N ARG A 139 23.05 12.01 15.43
CA ARG A 139 22.48 12.26 14.12
C ARG A 139 22.36 10.96 13.33
N SER A 140 21.44 10.90 12.40
CA SER A 140 21.26 9.75 11.50
C SER A 140 22.52 9.42 10.67
N THR A 141 23.31 10.46 10.33
CA THR A 141 24.59 10.32 9.58
C THR A 141 25.69 9.59 10.38
N ASP A 142 25.60 9.55 11.71
CA ASP A 142 26.57 8.89 12.55
C ASP A 142 26.50 7.34 12.46
N LEU A 143 25.48 6.84 11.77
CA LEU A 143 25.29 5.40 11.50
C LEU A 143 26.09 4.89 10.29
N ALA A 144 26.99 5.69 9.73
CA ALA A 144 27.92 5.25 8.69
C ALA A 144 28.72 4.04 9.17
N GLY A 145 28.78 2.94 8.38
CA GLY A 145 29.45 1.69 8.74
C GLY A 145 28.79 0.85 9.83
N LYS A 146 27.62 1.29 10.35
CA LYS A 146 26.87 0.58 11.41
C LYS A 146 25.85 -0.39 10.83
N ARG A 147 25.36 -1.33 11.65
CA ARG A 147 24.26 -2.22 11.30
C ARG A 147 22.95 -1.53 11.60
N VAL A 148 22.10 -1.44 10.59
CA VAL A 148 20.82 -0.73 10.71
C VAL A 148 19.69 -1.64 10.26
N SER A 149 18.71 -1.88 11.14
CA SER A 149 17.59 -2.76 10.82
C SER A 149 16.44 -2.03 10.12
N ALA A 150 15.72 -2.77 9.30
CA ALA A 150 14.46 -2.38 8.68
C ALA A 150 13.61 -3.61 8.36
N THR A 151 12.38 -3.38 7.95
CA THR A 151 11.52 -4.45 7.42
C THR A 151 11.87 -4.71 5.96
N LYS A 152 12.02 -5.98 5.59
CA LYS A 152 12.33 -6.42 4.22
C LYS A 152 11.28 -5.91 3.22
N GLY A 153 11.76 -5.35 2.12
CA GLY A 153 10.89 -4.81 1.05
C GLY A 153 10.16 -3.51 1.44
N SER A 154 10.55 -2.84 2.55
CA SER A 154 10.02 -1.55 2.95
C SER A 154 10.79 -0.40 2.32
N THR A 155 10.17 0.79 2.31
CA THR A 155 10.85 2.05 1.98
C THR A 155 11.91 2.43 3.02
N SER A 156 11.80 1.92 4.25
CA SER A 156 12.84 2.05 5.28
C SER A 156 14.14 1.36 4.87
N GLU A 157 14.06 0.15 4.31
CA GLU A 157 15.22 -0.54 3.74
C GLU A 157 15.83 0.25 2.57
N ILE A 158 14.99 0.78 1.68
CA ILE A 158 15.42 1.65 0.57
C ILE A 158 16.12 2.90 1.10
N ALA A 159 15.54 3.54 2.14
CA ALA A 159 16.11 4.74 2.75
C ALA A 159 17.49 4.48 3.37
N ILE A 160 17.70 3.34 4.04
CA ILE A 160 19.05 2.95 4.54
C ILE A 160 20.05 2.91 3.40
N ARG A 161 19.73 2.21 2.30
CA ARG A 161 20.64 2.06 1.16
C ARG A 161 20.93 3.37 0.44
N ALA A 162 19.95 4.27 0.36
CA ALA A 162 20.07 5.55 -0.33
C ALA A 162 20.80 6.62 0.50
N PHE A 163 20.49 6.71 1.79
CA PHE A 163 20.94 7.83 2.64
C PHE A 163 22.01 7.44 3.66
N LEU A 164 22.22 6.15 3.89
CA LEU A 164 23.30 5.59 4.72
C LEU A 164 24.08 4.54 3.92
N PRO A 165 24.73 4.92 2.80
CA PRO A 165 25.26 3.95 1.83
C PRO A 165 26.38 3.03 2.37
N THR A 166 27.04 3.45 3.44
CA THR A 166 28.09 2.65 4.12
C THR A 166 27.54 1.81 5.27
N ALA A 167 26.30 2.02 5.70
CA ALA A 167 25.64 1.19 6.71
C ALA A 167 25.34 -0.21 6.15
N THR A 168 25.32 -1.21 7.02
CA THR A 168 24.92 -2.58 6.68
C THR A 168 23.45 -2.78 7.02
N PRO A 169 22.53 -2.89 6.03
CA PRO A 169 21.14 -3.18 6.29
C PRO A 169 20.94 -4.60 6.82
N VAL A 170 20.19 -4.75 7.91
CA VAL A 170 19.76 -6.02 8.48
C VAL A 170 18.24 -6.09 8.41
N THR A 171 17.69 -6.95 7.57
CA THR A 171 16.25 -6.97 7.31
C THR A 171 15.52 -8.07 8.05
N PHE A 172 14.30 -7.76 8.50
CA PHE A 172 13.37 -8.64 9.19
C PHE A 172 12.03 -8.68 8.45
N GLN A 173 11.19 -9.67 8.72
CA GLN A 173 9.89 -9.79 8.04
C GLN A 173 8.91 -8.70 8.47
N ASP A 174 8.95 -8.29 9.75
CA ASP A 174 8.03 -7.33 10.36
C ASP A 174 8.77 -6.34 11.26
N PRO A 175 8.18 -5.16 11.58
CA PRO A 175 8.79 -4.16 12.45
C PRO A 175 9.14 -4.64 13.86
N PRO A 176 8.31 -5.44 14.57
CA PRO A 176 8.63 -5.86 15.94
C PRO A 176 9.97 -6.60 16.09
N PRO A 177 10.29 -7.65 15.29
CA PRO A 177 11.60 -8.29 15.39
C PRO A 177 12.76 -7.40 14.97
N ALA A 178 12.55 -6.44 14.04
CA ALA A 178 13.58 -5.46 13.68
C ALA A 178 13.89 -4.51 14.86
N PHE A 179 12.88 -4.07 15.59
CA PHE A 179 13.05 -3.25 16.81
C PHE A 179 13.68 -4.06 17.94
N LEU A 180 13.25 -5.30 18.16
CA LEU A 180 13.86 -6.17 19.16
C LEU A 180 15.37 -6.37 18.94
N ALA A 181 15.81 -6.44 17.69
CA ALA A 181 17.24 -6.51 17.37
C ALA A 181 18.01 -5.27 17.82
N LEU A 182 17.42 -4.07 17.75
CA LEU A 182 17.98 -2.83 18.33
C LEU A 182 18.06 -2.92 19.85
N GLN A 183 16.99 -3.32 20.52
CA GLN A 183 16.95 -3.47 21.98
C GLN A 183 18.03 -4.44 22.46
N GLN A 184 18.23 -5.55 21.76
CA GLN A 184 19.25 -6.56 22.06
C GLN A 184 20.69 -6.15 21.67
N GLY A 185 20.89 -5.00 20.99
CA GLY A 185 22.22 -4.57 20.53
C GLY A 185 22.76 -5.38 19.35
N LYS A 186 21.93 -6.14 18.64
CA LYS A 186 22.29 -6.84 17.42
C LYS A 186 22.47 -5.91 16.22
N VAL A 187 21.84 -4.75 16.29
CA VAL A 187 21.98 -3.63 15.35
C VAL A 187 22.12 -2.31 16.13
N ASP A 188 22.66 -1.30 15.45
CA ASP A 188 22.96 0.01 16.05
C ASP A 188 21.81 1.01 15.84
N GLY A 189 20.97 0.78 14.81
CA GLY A 189 19.81 1.61 14.49
C GLY A 189 18.65 0.78 13.94
N PHE A 190 17.44 1.35 14.01
CA PHE A 190 16.23 0.81 13.40
C PHE A 190 15.51 1.91 12.62
N VAL A 191 15.24 1.69 11.35
CA VAL A 191 14.53 2.63 10.47
C VAL A 191 13.10 2.17 10.25
N VAL A 192 12.17 3.06 10.53
CA VAL A 192 10.75 2.90 10.23
C VAL A 192 10.09 4.28 10.22
N THR A 193 8.81 4.38 9.87
CA THR A 193 8.09 5.65 9.92
C THR A 193 8.07 6.26 11.34
N GLU A 194 8.16 7.57 11.42
CA GLU A 194 8.17 8.34 12.68
C GLU A 194 7.05 7.93 13.63
N MET A 195 5.82 7.75 13.12
CA MET A 195 4.66 7.39 13.96
C MET A 195 4.87 6.09 14.72
N VAL A 196 5.46 5.09 14.06
CA VAL A 196 5.81 3.80 14.71
C VAL A 196 6.90 4.02 15.76
N LEU A 197 7.90 4.87 15.46
CA LEU A 197 8.97 5.18 16.42
C LEU A 197 8.46 5.93 17.64
N VAL A 198 7.55 6.88 17.49
CA VAL A 198 6.93 7.61 18.62
C VAL A 198 6.25 6.63 19.57
N GLN A 199 5.49 5.67 19.04
CA GLN A 199 4.86 4.63 19.87
C GLN A 199 5.90 3.74 20.55
N LEU A 200 6.88 3.24 19.81
CA LEU A 200 7.93 2.37 20.35
C LEU A 200 8.76 3.08 21.42
N LYS A 201 9.04 4.38 21.24
CA LYS A 201 9.73 5.20 22.24
C LYS A 201 8.94 5.25 23.55
N ALA A 202 7.63 5.52 23.48
CA ALA A 202 6.78 5.55 24.66
C ALA A 202 6.72 4.18 25.37
N GLN A 203 6.65 3.08 24.60
CA GLN A 203 6.60 1.72 25.16
C GLN A 203 7.91 1.24 25.77
N SER A 204 9.06 1.70 25.23
CA SER A 204 10.38 1.26 25.66
C SER A 204 11.05 2.18 26.70
N GLU A 205 10.38 3.26 27.13
CA GLU A 205 10.95 4.30 27.98
C GLU A 205 11.51 3.78 29.30
N ALA A 206 10.86 2.80 29.92
CA ALA A 206 11.25 2.26 31.22
C ALA A 206 12.46 1.31 31.13
N ASP A 207 12.46 0.41 30.14
CA ASP A 207 13.39 -0.73 30.12
C ASP A 207 14.52 -0.56 29.08
N HIS A 208 14.17 -0.05 27.90
CA HIS A 208 15.06 0.07 26.75
C HIS A 208 14.84 1.40 26.03
N PRO A 209 15.13 2.55 26.68
CA PRO A 209 14.84 3.85 26.09
C PRO A 209 15.62 4.11 24.81
N ILE A 210 14.93 4.76 23.87
CA ILE A 210 15.47 5.07 22.54
C ILE A 210 15.41 6.57 22.27
N ASP A 211 16.29 7.04 21.39
CA ASP A 211 16.21 8.34 20.74
C ASP A 211 15.81 8.17 19.28
N ILE A 212 15.02 9.13 18.79
CA ILE A 212 14.65 9.25 17.38
C ILE A 212 15.54 10.34 16.79
N LEU A 213 16.35 9.99 15.82
CA LEU A 213 17.37 10.88 15.27
C LEU A 213 16.82 11.82 14.20
N GLU A 214 17.44 13.01 14.13
CA GLU A 214 17.25 14.01 13.08
C GLU A 214 18.51 14.14 12.21
N PRO A 215 18.41 14.60 10.95
CA PRO A 215 17.15 14.77 10.20
C PRO A 215 16.52 13.43 9.80
N PRO A 216 15.25 13.41 9.36
CA PRO A 216 14.66 12.22 8.77
C PRO A 216 15.47 11.78 7.53
N LEU A 217 15.52 10.49 7.25
CA LEU A 217 16.19 9.97 6.06
C LEU A 217 15.42 10.29 4.79
N ALA A 218 14.08 10.22 4.84
CA ALA A 218 13.22 10.48 3.69
C ALA A 218 11.82 10.93 4.13
N GLU A 219 11.16 11.69 3.27
CA GLU A 219 9.70 11.89 3.28
C GLU A 219 9.09 11.03 2.17
N GLU A 220 7.96 10.42 2.44
CA GLU A 220 7.25 9.61 1.46
C GLU A 220 5.74 9.82 1.50
N PHE A 221 5.10 9.67 0.35
CA PHE A 221 3.66 9.76 0.19
C PHE A 221 3.06 8.37 0.10
N TRP A 222 2.06 8.06 0.94
CA TRP A 222 1.37 6.78 0.91
C TRP A 222 0.06 6.90 0.15
N GLY A 223 -0.10 6.06 -0.85
CA GLY A 223 -1.33 5.88 -1.62
C GLY A 223 -1.90 4.48 -1.42
N ILE A 224 -3.19 4.34 -1.72
CA ILE A 224 -3.82 3.02 -1.85
C ILE A 224 -3.28 2.37 -3.13
N GLY A 225 -2.68 1.19 -3.00
CA GLY A 225 -2.15 0.43 -4.13
C GLY A 225 -3.24 -0.35 -4.86
N MET A 226 -3.22 -0.31 -6.18
CA MET A 226 -4.16 -1.01 -7.08
C MET A 226 -3.42 -1.57 -8.28
N ARG A 227 -4.00 -2.52 -9.00
CA ARG A 227 -3.44 -2.98 -10.28
C ARG A 227 -3.51 -1.85 -11.32
N LYS A 228 -2.49 -1.75 -12.18
CA LYS A 228 -2.31 -0.61 -13.09
C LYS A 228 -3.42 -0.48 -14.14
N GLU A 229 -3.92 -1.61 -14.60
CA GLU A 229 -4.95 -1.71 -15.63
C GLU A 229 -6.35 -1.33 -15.13
N GLU A 230 -6.57 -1.26 -13.83
CA GLU A 230 -7.88 -1.07 -13.21
C GLU A 230 -8.26 0.42 -13.09
N THR A 231 -8.27 1.13 -14.22
CA THR A 231 -8.45 2.59 -14.26
C THR A 231 -9.77 3.07 -13.67
N ALA A 232 -10.85 2.28 -13.82
CA ALA A 232 -12.15 2.60 -13.23
C ALA A 232 -12.10 2.56 -11.70
N LEU A 233 -11.46 1.55 -11.10
CA LEU A 233 -11.26 1.45 -9.65
C LEU A 233 -10.38 2.59 -9.14
N ILE A 234 -9.26 2.87 -9.82
CA ILE A 234 -8.34 3.98 -9.48
C ILE A 234 -9.08 5.31 -9.46
N GLY A 235 -9.87 5.59 -10.51
CA GLY A 235 -10.69 6.79 -10.60
C GLY A 235 -11.72 6.90 -9.46
N HIS A 236 -12.38 5.78 -9.10
CA HIS A 236 -13.33 5.73 -8.00
C HIS A 236 -12.67 5.98 -6.64
N VAL A 237 -11.54 5.32 -6.37
CA VAL A 237 -10.78 5.51 -5.13
C VAL A 237 -10.31 6.95 -4.99
N ASN A 238 -9.72 7.55 -6.02
CA ASN A 238 -9.29 8.95 -5.99
C ASN A 238 -10.45 9.92 -5.75
N LYS A 239 -11.60 9.70 -6.41
CA LYS A 239 -12.80 10.48 -6.16
C LYS A 239 -13.22 10.38 -4.70
N THR A 240 -13.24 9.17 -4.14
CA THR A 240 -13.60 8.93 -2.74
C THR A 240 -12.66 9.66 -1.78
N LEU A 241 -11.34 9.54 -1.98
CA LEU A 241 -10.35 10.21 -1.13
C LEU A 241 -10.49 11.74 -1.16
N ARG A 242 -10.71 12.33 -2.34
CA ARG A 242 -10.96 13.77 -2.47
C ARG A 242 -12.25 14.21 -1.80
N GLN A 243 -13.30 13.40 -1.86
CA GLN A 243 -14.55 13.65 -1.14
C GLN A 243 -14.37 13.59 0.38
N MET A 244 -13.59 12.60 0.88
CA MET A 244 -13.21 12.50 2.30
C MET A 244 -12.44 13.74 2.77
N GLU A 245 -11.53 14.26 1.94
CA GLU A 245 -10.78 15.49 2.24
C GLU A 245 -11.74 16.68 2.31
N ALA A 246 -12.56 16.89 1.27
CA ALA A 246 -13.48 18.02 1.17
C ALA A 246 -14.54 18.02 2.29
N SER A 247 -14.98 16.84 2.75
CA SER A 247 -15.97 16.70 3.85
C SER A 247 -15.35 16.77 5.25
N GLY A 248 -14.02 16.82 5.35
CA GLY A 248 -13.28 16.73 6.61
C GLY A 248 -13.23 15.32 7.20
N GLU A 249 -13.70 14.28 6.50
CA GLU A 249 -13.65 12.89 6.98
C GLU A 249 -12.21 12.41 7.13
N ALA A 250 -11.33 12.73 6.17
CA ALA A 250 -9.90 12.40 6.24
C ALA A 250 -9.21 13.02 7.47
N ALA A 251 -9.57 14.27 7.82
CA ALA A 251 -9.07 14.92 9.03
C ALA A 251 -9.60 14.23 10.30
N ARG A 252 -10.89 13.90 10.36
CA ARG A 252 -11.48 13.19 11.50
C ARG A 252 -10.86 11.80 11.71
N ILE A 253 -10.54 11.07 10.63
CA ILE A 253 -9.85 9.77 10.73
C ILE A 253 -8.41 9.98 11.27
N PHE A 254 -7.72 11.02 10.82
CA PHE A 254 -6.40 11.36 11.35
C PHE A 254 -6.48 11.66 12.85
N ASP A 255 -7.39 12.53 13.26
CA ASP A 255 -7.56 12.94 14.67
C ASP A 255 -7.95 11.76 15.56
N LYS A 256 -8.79 10.85 15.07
CA LYS A 256 -9.16 9.61 15.79
C LYS A 256 -7.96 8.75 16.14
N TRP A 257 -6.98 8.62 15.24
CA TRP A 257 -5.87 7.69 15.39
C TRP A 257 -4.57 8.33 15.87
N MET A 258 -4.36 9.60 15.54
CA MET A 258 -3.07 10.29 15.74
C MET A 258 -3.20 11.68 16.36
N GLY A 259 -4.43 12.21 16.48
CA GLY A 259 -4.69 13.56 16.92
C GLY A 259 -4.39 13.83 18.40
N ALA A 260 -4.71 15.04 18.85
CA ALA A 260 -4.39 15.56 20.19
C ALA A 260 -4.93 14.71 21.35
N GLY A 261 -6.04 13.97 21.13
CA GLY A 261 -6.64 13.08 22.13
C GLY A 261 -6.00 11.68 22.21
N THR A 262 -4.96 11.40 21.45
CA THR A 262 -4.26 10.10 21.39
C THR A 262 -2.88 10.17 22.05
N ASP A 263 -2.24 9.00 22.21
CA ASP A 263 -0.85 8.91 22.66
C ASP A 263 0.14 9.63 21.73
N PHE A 264 -0.23 9.82 20.45
CA PHE A 264 0.60 10.44 19.43
C PHE A 264 0.59 11.96 19.47
N LYS A 265 -0.54 12.58 19.83
CA LYS A 265 -0.73 14.04 19.96
C LYS A 265 -0.26 14.82 18.73
N MET A 266 -0.45 14.26 17.55
CA MET A 266 0.01 14.85 16.29
C MET A 266 -1.01 15.84 15.73
N LYS A 267 -0.51 16.79 14.93
CA LYS A 267 -1.31 17.69 14.10
C LYS A 267 -1.12 17.31 12.64
N ARG A 268 -2.22 17.14 11.92
CA ARG A 268 -2.18 16.84 10.47
C ARG A 268 -1.61 18.04 9.71
N GLY A 269 -0.47 17.83 9.04
CA GLY A 269 0.22 18.85 8.23
C GLY A 269 0.11 18.66 6.72
N PHE A 270 -0.79 17.78 6.25
CA PHE A 270 -0.96 17.42 4.84
C PHE A 270 -2.43 17.32 4.45
N VAL A 271 -2.70 17.28 3.16
CA VAL A 271 -4.02 17.03 2.57
C VAL A 271 -3.92 15.88 1.57
N VAL A 272 -5.05 15.27 1.25
CA VAL A 272 -5.13 14.30 0.14
C VAL A 272 -4.79 15.01 -1.16
N LYS A 273 -3.78 14.53 -1.86
CA LYS A 273 -3.30 15.10 -3.13
C LYS A 273 -2.66 14.03 -4.02
N PRO A 274 -2.59 14.25 -5.34
CA PRO A 274 -1.85 13.34 -6.23
C PRO A 274 -0.42 13.11 -5.76
N ILE A 275 0.05 11.85 -5.84
CA ILE A 275 1.47 11.53 -5.64
C ILE A 275 2.20 12.06 -6.87
N GLN A 276 3.08 13.03 -6.66
CA GLN A 276 3.99 13.50 -7.70
C GLN A 276 5.11 12.46 -7.85
N GLY A 277 5.22 11.90 -9.05
CA GLY A 277 6.24 10.92 -9.42
C GLY A 277 7.62 11.54 -9.63
#